data_801f5f3171af44f5f698e26556bb347f
#
_entry.id   801f5f3171af44f5f698e26556bb347f
#
_cell.length_a   1.000
_cell.length_b   1.000
_cell.length_c   1.000
_cell.angle_alpha   90.00
_cell.angle_beta   90.00
_cell.angle_gamma   90.00
#
_symmetry.space_group_name_H-M   'P 1'
#
loop_
_entity.id
_entity.type
_entity.pdbx_description
1 polymer ?
#
loop_
_entity_poly.entity_id
_entity_poly.type
_entity_poly.pdbx_seq_one_letter_code
_entity_poly.pdbx_strand_id
1 'polypeptide(L)' 'MKNRVRELREKVGLSQGQLADAVDVSRQTINSIEKERYTPSLPLAIALARYFGTTVEELFKEGS' A
#
# COMPACT_ATOMS: atom_id res chain seq x y z
N MET A 1 -8.04 1.25 -8.05
CA MET A 1 -6.69 1.47 -8.63
C MET A 1 -5.82 0.25 -8.36
N LYS A 2 -5.23 -0.28 -9.42
CA LYS A 2 -4.34 -1.43 -9.30
C LYS A 2 -3.08 -1.05 -8.54
N ASN A 3 -2.58 -1.99 -7.72
CA ASN A 3 -1.39 -1.72 -6.92
C ASN A 3 -0.68 -3.02 -6.56
N ARG A 4 0.54 -2.87 -6.09
CA ARG A 4 1.39 -3.98 -5.68
C ARG A 4 1.58 -4.03 -4.15
N VAL A 5 0.69 -3.39 -3.40
CA VAL A 5 0.84 -3.29 -1.95
C VAL A 5 0.87 -4.68 -1.31
N ARG A 6 -0.11 -5.53 -1.65
CA ARG A 6 -0.16 -6.88 -1.10
C ARG A 6 1.07 -7.70 -1.48
N GLU A 7 1.47 -7.63 -2.74
CA GLU A 7 2.63 -8.36 -3.23
C GLU A 7 3.88 -7.99 -2.45
N LEU A 8 4.15 -6.69 -2.30
CA LEU A 8 5.34 -6.22 -1.60
C LEU A 8 5.25 -6.49 -0.09
N ARG A 9 4.04 -6.36 0.48
CA ARG A 9 3.82 -6.66 1.89
C ARG A 9 4.15 -8.13 2.19
N GLU A 10 3.64 -9.03 1.37
CA GLU A 10 3.88 -10.47 1.56
C GLU A 10 5.34 -10.83 1.33
N LYS A 11 5.99 -10.16 0.39
CA LYS A 11 7.40 -10.39 0.11
C LYS A 11 8.28 -10.02 1.31
N VAL A 12 7.90 -8.97 2.04
CA VAL A 12 8.61 -8.55 3.24
C VAL A 12 8.20 -9.39 4.46
N GLY A 13 7.07 -10.08 4.38
CA GLY A 13 6.59 -10.93 5.49
C GLY A 13 5.74 -10.19 6.50
N LEU A 14 5.07 -9.10 6.10
CA LEU A 14 4.24 -8.32 7.01
C LEU A 14 2.76 -8.71 6.91
N SER A 15 2.06 -8.63 8.05
CA SER A 15 0.61 -8.68 8.05
C SER A 15 0.05 -7.32 7.65
N GLN A 16 -1.24 -7.29 7.32
CA GLN A 16 -1.91 -6.01 7.03
C GLN A 16 -1.83 -5.06 8.22
N GLY A 17 -2.00 -5.58 9.45
CA GLY A 17 -1.92 -4.76 10.64
C GLY A 17 -0.53 -4.19 10.88
N GLN A 18 0.50 -4.98 10.61
CA GLN A 18 1.88 -4.51 10.76
C GLN A 18 2.20 -3.39 9.76
N LEU A 19 1.76 -3.55 8.51
CA LEU A 19 1.95 -2.49 7.52
C LEU A 19 1.16 -1.24 7.90
N ALA A 20 -0.08 -1.42 8.35
CA ALA A 20 -0.91 -0.29 8.78
C ALA A 20 -0.23 0.51 9.89
N ASP A 21 0.34 -0.17 10.88
CA ASP A 21 1.06 0.49 11.96
C ASP A 21 2.27 1.25 11.43
N ALA A 22 2.98 0.68 10.47
CA ALA A 22 4.19 1.30 9.93
C ALA A 22 3.91 2.59 9.18
N VAL A 23 2.73 2.73 8.57
CA VAL A 23 2.35 3.92 7.82
C VAL A 23 1.22 4.70 8.52
N ASP A 24 0.94 4.37 9.77
CA ASP A 24 0.03 5.12 10.66
C ASP A 24 -1.39 5.23 10.12
N VAL A 25 -1.95 4.11 9.70
CA VAL A 25 -3.34 4.02 9.27
C VAL A 25 -3.98 2.77 9.88
N SER A 26 -5.28 2.59 9.69
CA SER A 26 -5.95 1.39 10.19
C SER A 26 -5.69 0.20 9.27
N ARG A 27 -5.78 -1.00 9.85
CA ARG A 27 -5.68 -2.24 9.09
C ARG A 27 -6.73 -2.29 7.98
N GLN A 28 -7.95 -1.79 8.28
CA GLN A 28 -9.03 -1.76 7.31
C GLN A 28 -8.65 -0.92 6.07
N THR A 29 -7.92 0.16 6.27
CA THR A 29 -7.45 1.00 5.18
C THR A 29 -6.51 0.20 4.26
N ILE A 30 -5.57 -0.53 4.83
CA ILE A 30 -4.66 -1.37 4.03
C ILE A 30 -5.46 -2.44 3.27
N ASN A 31 -6.39 -3.10 3.95
CA ASN A 31 -7.23 -4.11 3.31
C ASN A 31 -8.00 -3.53 2.11
N SER A 32 -8.58 -2.35 2.28
CA SER A 32 -9.35 -1.70 1.20
C SER A 32 -8.46 -1.30 0.03
N ILE A 33 -7.24 -0.85 0.30
CA ILE A 33 -6.28 -0.52 -0.75
C ILE A 33 -5.92 -1.77 -1.53
N GLU A 34 -5.61 -2.87 -0.84
CA GLU A 34 -5.21 -4.12 -1.50
C GLU A 34 -6.34 -4.71 -2.35
N LYS A 35 -7.58 -4.50 -1.93
CA LYS A 35 -8.75 -4.94 -2.71
C LYS A 35 -9.15 -3.95 -3.81
N GLU A 36 -8.37 -2.90 -4.00
CA GLU A 36 -8.61 -1.89 -5.04
C GLU A 36 -9.93 -1.15 -4.88
N ARG A 37 -10.44 -1.08 -3.64
CA ARG A 37 -11.70 -0.38 -3.33
C ARG A 37 -11.47 1.05 -2.84
N TYR A 38 -10.25 1.39 -2.52
CA TYR A 38 -9.91 2.69 -1.96
C TYR A 38 -8.60 3.18 -2.55
N THR A 39 -8.65 4.40 -3.07
CA THR A 39 -7.47 5.08 -3.58
C THR A 39 -6.87 5.91 -2.45
N PRO A 40 -5.65 5.63 -2.01
CA PRO A 40 -5.07 6.37 -0.89
C PRO A 40 -4.80 7.83 -1.25
N SER A 41 -4.78 8.69 -0.23
CA SER A 41 -4.32 10.06 -0.39
C SER A 41 -2.87 10.05 -0.88
N LEU A 42 -2.43 11.16 -1.46
CA LEU A 42 -1.04 11.25 -1.91
C LEU A 42 -0.05 11.08 -0.76
N PRO A 43 -0.24 11.68 0.42
CA PRO A 43 0.68 11.42 1.53
C PRO A 43 0.78 9.95 1.91
N LEU A 44 -0.33 9.23 1.93
CA LEU A 44 -0.32 7.80 2.25
C LEU A 44 0.37 7.00 1.14
N ALA A 45 0.09 7.32 -0.11
CA ALA A 45 0.74 6.65 -1.24
C ALA A 45 2.26 6.84 -1.18
N ILE A 46 2.72 8.03 -0.85
CA ILE A 46 4.15 8.31 -0.70
C ILE A 46 4.74 7.51 0.45
N ALA A 47 4.04 7.46 1.59
CA ALA A 47 4.51 6.71 2.76
C ALA A 47 4.65 5.22 2.43
N LEU A 48 3.68 4.65 1.73
CA LEU A 48 3.74 3.24 1.33
C LEU A 48 4.91 3.00 0.37
N ALA A 49 5.08 3.87 -0.63
CA ALA A 49 6.16 3.73 -1.59
C ALA A 49 7.52 3.80 -0.91
N ARG A 50 7.70 4.75 0.01
CA ARG A 50 8.95 4.89 0.76
C ARG A 50 9.21 3.69 1.65
N TYR A 51 8.16 3.18 2.29
CA TYR A 51 8.31 2.02 3.15
C TYR A 51 8.85 0.82 2.38
N PHE A 52 8.35 0.62 1.17
CA PHE A 52 8.77 -0.51 0.34
C PHE A 52 10.00 -0.21 -0.53
N GLY A 53 10.53 1.00 -0.45
CA GLY A 53 11.71 1.38 -1.24
C GLY A 53 11.45 1.48 -2.73
N THR A 54 10.24 1.91 -3.10
CA THR A 54 9.83 2.05 -4.51
C THR A 54 9.23 3.43 -4.72
N THR A 55 8.68 3.67 -5.91
CA THR A 55 8.02 4.93 -6.23
C THR A 55 6.51 4.74 -6.24
N VAL A 56 5.77 5.86 -6.13
CA VAL A 56 4.31 5.82 -6.22
C VAL A 56 3.89 5.22 -7.56
N GLU A 57 4.56 5.59 -8.63
CA GLU A 57 4.23 5.10 -9.97
C GLU A 57 4.44 3.60 -10.12
N GLU A 58 5.45 3.06 -9.44
CA GLU A 58 5.70 1.62 -9.46
C GLU A 58 4.69 0.86 -8.60
N LEU A 59 4.31 1.45 -7.47
CA LEU A 59 3.42 0.81 -6.51
C LEU A 59 1.96 0.85 -6.96
N PHE A 60 1.54 1.96 -7.54
CA PHE A 60 0.16 2.18 -7.98
C PHE A 60 0.13 2.36 -9.49
N LYS A 61 -0.16 1.28 -10.20
CA LYS A 61 -0.21 1.31 -11.66
C LYS A 61 -1.63 1.57 -12.11
N GLU A 62 -1.83 2.70 -12.74
CA GLU A 62 -3.13 3.10 -13.22
C GLU A 62 -3.39 2.52 -14.61
N GLY A 63 -4.57 1.95 -14.79
CA GLY A 63 -5.09 1.64 -16.12
C GLY A 63 -4.47 0.48 -16.89
N SER A 64 -3.70 -0.36 -16.27
CA SER A 64 -3.09 -1.44 -17.05
C SER A 64 -3.48 -2.81 -16.54
#